data_0aaca49840ee1219f0018767a616aecd
#
_entry.id   0aaca49840ee1219f0018767a616aecd
#
_cell.length_a   1.000
_cell.length_b   1.000
_cell.length_c   1.000
_cell.angle_alpha   90.00
_cell.angle_beta   90.00
_cell.angle_gamma   90.00
#
_symmetry.space_group_name_H-M   'P 1'
#
loop_
_entity.id
_entity.type
_entity.pdbx_description
1 polymer ?
#
loop_
_entity_poly.entity_id
_entity_poly.type
_entity_poly.pdbx_seq_one_letter_code
_entity_poly.pdbx_strand_id
1 'polypeptide(L)'
;MSTLGLVFGLLVSFFITSAAISEAKPSAGPTAESALAAEQEIARAMRNNDADGIVRLLADDWAVIATSGGVAEGKSVFADGIKSGYLTRKTFEISEPRVRLYGDTAVVTAKVQTSGTFQGNPFDVTERQTDVLVWKDGGWKSVLTHETKIQNN
;
A
#
# COMPACT_ATOMS: atom_id res chain seq x y z
N MET A 1 42.80 -51.46 -54.01
CA MET A 1 42.22 -50.07 -54.27
C MET A 1 41.25 -49.82 -53.19
N SER A 2 41.67 -49.00 -52.19
CA SER A 2 40.90 -48.68 -50.96
C SER A 2 39.99 -47.48 -51.20
N THR A 3 38.73 -47.62 -50.87
CA THR A 3 37.78 -46.51 -50.76
C THR A 3 37.53 -46.17 -49.29
N LEU A 4 38.02 -45.01 -48.88
CA LEU A 4 37.91 -44.43 -47.55
C LEU A 4 36.55 -43.76 -47.42
N GLY A 5 35.65 -44.29 -46.56
CA GLY A 5 34.35 -43.70 -46.23
C GLY A 5 34.48 -42.67 -45.11
N LEU A 6 34.14 -41.44 -45.41
CA LEU A 6 34.13 -40.33 -44.47
C LEU A 6 32.81 -40.34 -43.69
N VAL A 7 32.87 -40.61 -42.40
CA VAL A 7 31.72 -40.52 -41.50
C VAL A 7 31.64 -39.09 -40.94
N PHE A 8 30.60 -38.36 -41.35
CA PHE A 8 30.31 -37.02 -40.84
C PHE A 8 29.49 -37.16 -39.53
N GLY A 9 30.13 -36.95 -38.41
CA GLY A 9 29.49 -36.93 -37.11
C GLY A 9 28.78 -35.57 -36.89
N LEU A 10 27.46 -35.62 -36.81
CA LEU A 10 26.61 -34.44 -36.47
C LEU A 10 26.61 -34.26 -34.96
N LEU A 11 27.33 -33.27 -34.43
CA LEU A 11 27.29 -32.85 -33.05
C LEU A 11 26.05 -31.97 -32.83
N VAL A 12 24.99 -32.55 -32.22
CA VAL A 12 23.84 -31.80 -31.77
C VAL A 12 24.16 -31.23 -30.40
N SER A 13 24.47 -29.94 -30.34
CA SER A 13 24.63 -29.21 -29.07
C SER A 13 23.25 -28.89 -28.47
N PHE A 14 22.91 -29.58 -27.40
CA PHE A 14 21.76 -29.24 -26.56
C PHE A 14 22.08 -28.00 -25.71
N PHE A 15 21.53 -26.86 -26.09
CA PHE A 15 21.50 -25.69 -25.23
C PHE A 15 20.41 -25.89 -24.16
N ILE A 16 20.79 -26.22 -22.93
CA ILE A 16 19.93 -26.21 -21.78
C ILE A 16 19.79 -24.72 -21.35
N THR A 17 18.73 -24.07 -21.77
CA THR A 17 18.32 -22.76 -21.20
C THR A 17 17.83 -22.99 -19.78
N SER A 18 18.71 -22.73 -18.80
CA SER A 18 18.32 -22.67 -17.40
C SER A 18 17.44 -21.44 -17.20
N ALA A 19 16.12 -21.64 -17.14
CA ALA A 19 15.21 -20.61 -16.67
C ALA A 19 15.49 -20.38 -15.19
N ALA A 20 16.05 -19.22 -14.85
CA ALA A 20 16.19 -18.78 -13.47
C ALA A 20 14.78 -18.63 -12.89
N ILE A 21 14.39 -19.58 -12.03
CA ILE A 21 13.20 -19.43 -11.19
C ILE A 21 13.56 -18.30 -10.22
N SER A 22 12.97 -17.12 -10.44
CA SER A 22 13.03 -16.03 -9.48
C SER A 22 12.28 -16.52 -8.23
N GLU A 23 13.01 -16.94 -7.20
CA GLU A 23 12.43 -17.18 -5.89
C GLU A 23 11.83 -15.86 -5.41
N ALA A 24 10.49 -15.80 -5.34
CA ALA A 24 9.80 -14.71 -4.70
C ALA A 24 10.34 -14.62 -3.27
N LYS A 25 10.95 -13.47 -2.93
CA LYS A 25 11.41 -13.19 -1.57
C LYS A 25 10.24 -13.48 -0.61
N PRO A 26 10.41 -14.32 0.43
CA PRO A 26 9.34 -14.57 1.38
C PRO A 26 8.79 -13.24 1.87
N SER A 27 7.47 -13.05 1.83
CA SER A 27 6.87 -11.85 2.40
C SER A 27 7.29 -11.79 3.86
N ALA A 28 7.93 -10.68 4.27
CA ALA A 28 8.23 -10.48 5.68
C ALA A 28 6.92 -10.62 6.45
N GLY A 29 6.90 -11.47 7.49
CA GLY A 29 5.73 -11.65 8.33
C GLY A 29 5.29 -10.33 9.01
N PRO A 30 4.34 -10.38 9.93
CA PRO A 30 3.85 -9.20 10.65
C PRO A 30 4.95 -8.65 11.57
N THR A 31 5.67 -7.63 11.10
CA THR A 31 6.68 -6.88 11.87
C THR A 31 6.33 -5.40 11.92
N ALA A 32 6.91 -4.67 12.85
CA ALA A 32 6.71 -3.22 12.94
C ALA A 32 7.21 -2.51 11.68
N GLU A 33 8.32 -2.98 11.08
CA GLU A 33 8.88 -2.44 9.85
C GLU A 33 7.94 -2.68 8.66
N SER A 34 7.35 -3.89 8.55
CA SER A 34 6.41 -4.19 7.47
C SER A 34 5.08 -3.44 7.62
N ALA A 35 4.63 -3.18 8.86
CA ALA A 35 3.46 -2.34 9.12
C ALA A 35 3.72 -0.87 8.76
N LEU A 36 4.91 -0.34 9.11
CA LEU A 36 5.31 1.01 8.69
C LEU A 36 5.41 1.14 7.18
N ALA A 37 5.94 0.13 6.50
CA ALA A 37 6.02 0.12 5.05
C ALA A 37 4.62 0.15 4.40
N ALA A 38 3.63 -0.58 4.95
CA ALA A 38 2.25 -0.54 4.49
C ALA A 38 1.61 0.85 4.69
N GLU A 39 1.85 1.50 5.82
CA GLU A 39 1.41 2.87 6.09
C GLU A 39 2.00 3.87 5.06
N GLN A 40 3.28 3.73 4.73
CA GLN A 40 3.92 4.56 3.70
C GLN A 40 3.35 4.32 2.31
N GLU A 41 2.94 3.08 2.00
CA GLU A 41 2.24 2.74 0.75
C GLU A 41 0.85 3.39 0.70
N ILE A 42 0.09 3.37 1.81
CA ILE A 42 -1.20 4.07 1.92
C ILE A 42 -0.99 5.56 1.67
N ALA A 43 -0.04 6.19 2.34
CA ALA A 43 0.27 7.62 2.17
C ALA A 43 0.64 7.96 0.72
N ARG A 44 1.42 7.11 0.06
CA ARG A 44 1.77 7.29 -1.36
C ARG A 44 0.56 7.20 -2.27
N ALA A 45 -0.30 6.20 -2.04
CA ALA A 45 -1.54 6.03 -2.83
C ALA A 45 -2.50 7.22 -2.61
N MET A 46 -2.63 7.70 -1.37
CA MET A 46 -3.41 8.89 -1.02
C MET A 46 -2.91 10.13 -1.76
N ARG A 47 -1.60 10.42 -1.68
CA ARG A 47 -0.99 11.57 -2.37
C ARG A 47 -1.19 11.53 -3.88
N ASN A 48 -1.13 10.35 -4.48
CA ASN A 48 -1.26 10.17 -5.92
C ASN A 48 -2.72 10.06 -6.39
N ASN A 49 -3.70 10.12 -5.51
CA ASN A 49 -5.11 9.84 -5.80
C ASN A 49 -5.29 8.48 -6.51
N ASP A 50 -4.48 7.49 -6.13
CA ASP A 50 -4.52 6.13 -6.68
C ASP A 50 -5.61 5.32 -5.96
N ALA A 51 -6.86 5.48 -6.41
CA ALA A 51 -8.01 4.82 -5.81
C ALA A 51 -7.87 3.28 -5.81
N ASP A 52 -7.32 2.69 -6.87
CA ASP A 52 -7.14 1.25 -6.95
C ASP A 52 -5.99 0.77 -6.05
N GLY A 53 -4.93 1.57 -5.90
CA GLY A 53 -3.87 1.38 -4.92
C GLY A 53 -4.40 1.36 -3.50
N ILE A 54 -5.25 2.32 -3.16
CA ILE A 54 -5.89 2.44 -1.85
C ILE A 54 -6.76 1.22 -1.56
N VAL A 55 -7.64 0.80 -2.50
CA VAL A 55 -8.51 -0.38 -2.33
C VAL A 55 -7.72 -1.64 -1.99
N ARG A 56 -6.53 -1.81 -2.56
CA ARG A 56 -5.67 -2.97 -2.25
C ARG A 56 -5.10 -2.96 -0.82
N LEU A 57 -4.99 -1.79 -0.20
CA LEU A 57 -4.38 -1.59 1.12
C LEU A 57 -5.41 -1.54 2.26
N LEU A 58 -6.68 -1.30 1.94
CA LEU A 58 -7.77 -1.27 2.90
C LEU A 58 -8.50 -2.61 2.98
N ALA A 59 -9.02 -2.95 4.16
CA ALA A 59 -9.94 -4.07 4.35
C ALA A 59 -11.31 -3.74 3.75
N ASP A 60 -12.14 -4.76 3.48
CA ASP A 60 -13.46 -4.56 2.88
C ASP A 60 -14.39 -3.73 3.79
N ASP A 61 -14.27 -3.92 5.10
CA ASP A 61 -15.00 -3.26 6.16
C ASP A 61 -14.24 -2.07 6.77
N TRP A 62 -13.23 -1.56 6.08
CA TRP A 62 -12.49 -0.39 6.55
C TRP A 62 -13.41 0.79 6.82
N ALA A 63 -13.11 1.51 7.90
CA ALA A 63 -13.80 2.73 8.26
C ALA A 63 -12.81 3.88 8.50
N VAL A 64 -13.26 5.10 8.27
CA VAL A 64 -12.56 6.31 8.69
C VAL A 64 -13.42 7.16 9.60
N ILE A 65 -12.83 7.63 10.69
CA ILE A 65 -13.39 8.68 11.55
C ILE A 65 -12.61 9.95 11.21
N ALA A 66 -13.27 10.85 10.47
CA ALA A 66 -12.67 12.09 9.99
C ALA A 66 -12.51 13.13 11.11
N THR A 67 -11.67 14.14 10.89
CA THR A 67 -11.44 15.26 11.82
C THR A 67 -12.71 16.05 12.16
N SER A 68 -13.74 15.98 11.33
CA SER A 68 -15.08 16.55 11.58
C SER A 68 -15.94 15.71 12.54
N GLY A 69 -15.51 14.49 12.91
CA GLY A 69 -16.28 13.49 13.61
C GLY A 69 -17.21 12.67 12.71
N GLY A 70 -17.24 12.95 11.41
CA GLY A 70 -17.99 12.13 10.45
C GLY A 70 -17.34 10.75 10.26
N VAL A 71 -18.17 9.73 10.02
CA VAL A 71 -17.72 8.36 9.76
C VAL A 71 -18.08 7.98 8.33
N ALA A 72 -17.11 7.43 7.60
CA ALA A 72 -17.37 6.76 6.32
C ALA A 72 -16.88 5.30 6.41
N GLU A 73 -17.71 4.39 5.89
CA GLU A 73 -17.45 2.94 5.93
C GLU A 73 -17.39 2.37 4.53
N GLY A 74 -16.53 1.37 4.39
CA GLY A 74 -16.32 0.66 3.13
C GLY A 74 -15.30 1.32 2.21
N LYS A 75 -14.26 0.56 1.86
CA LYS A 75 -13.18 1.03 0.97
C LYS A 75 -13.67 1.48 -0.41
N SER A 76 -14.76 0.89 -0.93
CA SER A 76 -15.32 1.24 -2.23
C SER A 76 -15.89 2.66 -2.25
N VAL A 77 -16.60 3.06 -1.19
CA VAL A 77 -17.16 4.42 -1.06
C VAL A 77 -16.05 5.46 -1.11
N PHE A 78 -14.94 5.18 -0.41
CA PHE A 78 -13.78 6.07 -0.40
C PHE A 78 -13.10 6.15 -1.77
N ALA A 79 -12.89 4.99 -2.41
CA ALA A 79 -12.29 4.92 -3.74
C ALA A 79 -13.13 5.64 -4.81
N ASP A 80 -14.46 5.50 -4.75
CA ASP A 80 -15.39 6.18 -5.66
C ASP A 80 -15.35 7.70 -5.45
N GLY A 81 -15.18 8.16 -4.21
CA GLY A 81 -14.97 9.57 -3.88
C GLY A 81 -13.71 10.14 -4.55
N ILE A 82 -12.64 9.36 -4.61
CA ILE A 82 -11.40 9.76 -5.31
C ILE A 82 -11.60 9.71 -6.83
N LYS A 83 -12.14 8.62 -7.38
CA LYS A 83 -12.35 8.46 -8.83
C LYS A 83 -13.27 9.54 -9.42
N SER A 84 -14.27 9.96 -8.67
CA SER A 84 -15.20 11.02 -9.10
C SER A 84 -14.66 12.43 -8.93
N GLY A 85 -13.50 12.60 -8.27
CA GLY A 85 -12.97 13.92 -7.91
C GLY A 85 -13.69 14.60 -6.75
N TYR A 86 -14.60 13.89 -6.07
CA TYR A 86 -15.28 14.38 -4.85
C TYR A 86 -14.29 14.63 -3.71
N LEU A 87 -13.26 13.78 -3.61
CA LEU A 87 -12.07 13.94 -2.78
C LEU A 87 -10.84 13.94 -3.67
N THR A 88 -10.04 15.00 -3.62
CA THR A 88 -8.71 15.02 -4.25
C THR A 88 -7.66 15.39 -3.21
N ARG A 89 -6.46 14.87 -3.40
CA ARG A 89 -5.30 15.23 -2.58
C ARG A 89 -4.25 15.89 -3.46
N LYS A 90 -3.73 17.02 -2.99
CA LYS A 90 -2.57 17.70 -3.56
C LYS A 90 -1.31 17.30 -2.83
N THR A 91 -1.40 17.16 -1.50
CA THR A 91 -0.33 16.68 -0.63
C THR A 91 -0.87 15.65 0.34
N PHE A 92 -0.02 14.71 0.76
CA PHE A 92 -0.27 13.79 1.87
C PHE A 92 1.10 13.34 2.38
N GLU A 93 1.55 13.96 3.46
CA GLU A 93 2.89 13.74 4.01
C GLU A 93 2.77 13.22 5.43
N ILE A 94 3.40 12.06 5.69
CA ILE A 94 3.45 11.48 7.03
C ILE A 94 4.79 11.80 7.70
N SER A 95 4.74 12.11 8.99
CA SER A 95 5.90 12.34 9.84
C SER A 95 5.67 11.81 11.25
N GLU A 96 6.72 11.68 12.03
CA GLU A 96 6.68 11.17 13.41
C GLU A 96 5.93 9.81 13.56
N PRO A 97 6.15 8.82 12.65
CA PRO A 97 5.41 7.57 12.74
C PRO A 97 5.84 6.79 13.99
N ARG A 98 4.85 6.14 14.61
CA ARG A 98 5.06 5.20 15.74
C ARG A 98 4.23 3.96 15.50
N VAL A 99 4.86 2.79 15.54
CA VAL A 99 4.20 1.50 15.36
C VAL A 99 4.20 0.74 16.68
N ARG A 100 3.04 0.18 17.02
CA ARG A 100 2.90 -0.80 18.10
C ARG A 100 2.33 -2.07 17.51
N LEU A 101 3.03 -3.19 17.71
CA LEU A 101 2.65 -4.49 17.16
C LEU A 101 2.03 -5.37 18.25
N TYR A 102 0.90 -5.99 17.94
CA TYR A 102 0.14 -6.90 18.80
C TYR A 102 -0.24 -8.15 18.00
N GLY A 103 0.71 -9.10 17.87
CA GLY A 103 0.53 -10.26 16.99
C GLY A 103 0.32 -9.83 15.54
N ASP A 104 -0.81 -10.20 14.97
CA ASP A 104 -1.20 -9.87 13.60
C ASP A 104 -1.89 -8.49 13.48
N THR A 105 -1.84 -7.67 14.53
CA THR A 105 -2.42 -6.32 14.54
C THR A 105 -1.33 -5.29 14.81
N ALA A 106 -1.32 -4.22 14.04
CA ALA A 106 -0.47 -3.06 14.27
C ALA A 106 -1.33 -1.81 14.47
N VAL A 107 -0.93 -0.98 15.43
CA VAL A 107 -1.46 0.38 15.60
C VAL A 107 -0.35 1.34 15.17
N VAL A 108 -0.62 2.09 14.11
CA VAL A 108 0.30 3.09 13.56
C VAL A 108 -0.25 4.48 13.86
N THR A 109 0.52 5.32 14.53
CA THR A 109 0.17 6.73 14.71
C THR A 109 1.18 7.60 13.98
N ALA A 110 0.70 8.64 13.30
CA ALA A 110 1.55 9.58 12.58
C ALA A 110 0.99 11.00 12.66
N LYS A 111 1.85 11.98 12.41
CA LYS A 111 1.43 13.34 12.07
C LYS A 111 1.31 13.42 10.55
N VAL A 112 0.16 13.86 10.07
CA VAL A 112 -0.13 13.99 8.64
C VAL A 112 -0.34 15.45 8.30
N GLN A 113 0.36 15.94 7.27
CA GLN A 113 0.07 17.20 6.60
C GLN A 113 -0.61 16.89 5.27
N THR A 114 -1.83 17.32 5.10
CA THR A 114 -2.60 17.00 3.89
C THR A 114 -3.36 18.22 3.37
N SER A 115 -3.39 18.36 2.05
CA SER A 115 -4.16 19.41 1.36
C SER A 115 -4.83 18.84 0.12
N GLY A 116 -5.89 19.50 -0.35
CA GLY A 116 -6.64 19.08 -1.51
C GLY A 116 -8.00 19.76 -1.62
N THR A 117 -8.98 19.03 -2.17
CA THR A 117 -10.39 19.48 -2.21
C THR A 117 -11.31 18.37 -1.74
N PHE A 118 -12.36 18.76 -1.02
CA PHE A 118 -13.47 17.89 -0.65
C PHE A 118 -14.78 18.57 -1.09
N GLN A 119 -15.54 17.92 -1.94
CA GLN A 119 -16.74 18.52 -2.56
C GLN A 119 -16.46 19.87 -3.25
N GLY A 120 -15.29 19.98 -3.89
CA GLY A 120 -14.84 21.22 -4.53
C GLY A 120 -14.32 22.29 -3.55
N ASN A 121 -14.47 22.12 -2.25
CA ASN A 121 -13.95 23.07 -1.25
C ASN A 121 -12.52 22.73 -0.89
N PRO A 122 -11.57 23.69 -0.92
CA PRO A 122 -10.20 23.44 -0.56
C PRO A 122 -10.02 23.19 0.92
N PHE A 123 -9.09 22.30 1.26
CA PHE A 123 -8.62 22.10 2.62
C PHE A 123 -7.09 22.06 2.68
N ASP A 124 -6.55 22.45 3.83
CA ASP A 124 -5.15 22.32 4.21
C ASP A 124 -5.11 22.12 5.72
N VAL A 125 -4.74 20.92 6.16
CA VAL A 125 -4.84 20.56 7.57
C VAL A 125 -3.62 19.77 8.02
N THR A 126 -3.26 19.96 9.29
CA THR A 126 -2.33 19.09 10.01
C THR A 126 -3.13 18.28 11.01
N GLU A 127 -2.94 16.99 11.03
CA GLU A 127 -3.70 16.07 11.87
C GLU A 127 -2.83 15.00 12.52
N ARG A 128 -3.31 14.45 13.62
CA ARG A 128 -2.80 13.20 14.20
C ARG A 128 -3.69 12.08 13.69
N GLN A 129 -3.08 11.17 12.93
CA GLN A 129 -3.76 10.01 12.38
C GLN A 129 -3.39 8.76 13.19
N THR A 130 -4.34 7.87 13.35
CA THR A 130 -4.15 6.54 13.90
C THR A 130 -4.77 5.54 12.95
N ASP A 131 -3.95 4.62 12.43
CA ASP A 131 -4.38 3.49 11.64
C ASP A 131 -4.26 2.20 12.44
N VAL A 132 -5.29 1.37 12.34
CA VAL A 132 -5.26 -0.02 12.81
C VAL A 132 -5.12 -0.90 11.58
N LEU A 133 -4.02 -1.64 11.54
CA LEU A 133 -3.68 -2.56 10.46
C LEU A 133 -3.81 -3.99 10.97
N VAL A 134 -4.34 -4.89 10.14
CA VAL A 134 -4.37 -6.34 10.41
C VAL A 134 -3.59 -7.07 9.32
N TRP A 135 -2.81 -8.08 9.74
CA TRP A 135 -2.10 -8.96 8.82
C TRP A 135 -3.05 -10.05 8.33
N LYS A 136 -3.30 -10.06 7.04
CA LYS A 136 -4.22 -11.01 6.41
C LYS A 136 -3.73 -11.34 5.00
N ASP A 137 -3.81 -12.62 4.62
CA ASP A 137 -3.47 -13.11 3.27
C ASP A 137 -2.07 -12.68 2.79
N GLY A 138 -1.10 -12.66 3.73
CA GLY A 138 0.29 -12.32 3.45
C GLY A 138 0.57 -10.82 3.29
N GLY A 139 -0.32 -9.93 3.75
CA GLY A 139 -0.14 -8.49 3.72
C GLY A 139 -0.91 -7.73 4.81
N TRP A 140 -0.51 -6.49 5.05
CA TRP A 140 -1.23 -5.58 5.93
C TRP A 140 -2.43 -4.97 5.22
N LYS A 141 -3.56 -4.87 5.97
CA LYS A 141 -4.77 -4.15 5.55
C LYS A 141 -5.17 -3.19 6.65
N SER A 142 -5.39 -1.90 6.32
CA SER A 142 -6.01 -0.99 7.28
C SER A 142 -7.48 -1.35 7.45
N VAL A 143 -7.91 -1.46 8.71
CA VAL A 143 -9.32 -1.71 9.09
C VAL A 143 -9.96 -0.45 9.66
N LEU A 144 -9.16 0.47 10.18
CA LEU A 144 -9.66 1.74 10.76
C LEU A 144 -8.62 2.83 10.59
N THR A 145 -9.08 4.00 10.16
CA THR A 145 -8.32 5.25 10.22
C THR A 145 -9.07 6.23 11.12
N HIS A 146 -8.39 6.83 12.08
CA HIS A 146 -8.95 7.89 12.93
C HIS A 146 -8.07 9.13 12.83
N GLU A 147 -8.68 10.26 12.53
CA GLU A 147 -8.05 11.54 12.29
C GLU A 147 -8.46 12.55 13.37
N THR A 148 -7.51 13.29 13.92
CA THR A 148 -7.74 14.38 14.86
C THR A 148 -6.94 15.59 14.42
N LYS A 149 -7.63 16.71 14.16
CA LYS A 149 -6.97 17.96 13.77
C LYS A 149 -6.03 18.46 14.87
N ILE A 150 -4.79 18.76 14.52
CA ILE A 150 -3.84 19.44 15.40
C ILE A 150 -4.16 20.93 15.33
N GLN A 151 -4.48 21.51 16.49
CA GLN A 151 -4.65 22.96 16.62
C GLN A 151 -3.28 23.59 16.82
N ASN A 152 -2.93 24.56 16.00
CA ASN A 152 -1.75 25.38 16.23
C ASN A 152 -2.13 26.41 17.33
N ASN A 153 -1.52 26.29 18.50
CA ASN A 153 -1.62 27.29 19.57
C ASN A 153 -0.77 28.51 19.23
#